data_8da1a877459b927636cd74a72c459495
#
_entry.id   8da1a877459b927636cd74a72c459495
#
_cell.length_a   1.000
_cell.length_b   1.000
_cell.length_c   1.000
_cell.angle_alpha   90.00
_cell.angle_beta   90.00
_cell.angle_gamma   90.00
#
_symmetry.space_group_name_H-M   'P 1'
#
loop_
_entity.id
_entity.type
_entity.pdbx_description
1 polymer ?
#
loop_
_entity_poly.entity_id
_entity_poly.type
_entity_poly.pdbx_seq_one_letter_code
_entity_poly.pdbx_strand_id
1 'polypeptide(L)'
;MPRLTRRAAIGFGLALLARPARAEDLPEPTFVPIELFEEALECESAVRLGNPSGDVTILEVFDHNCPWCRHSAQDLAPLLAGDPDLSYVLLCTPILGEASLGAARVAQAVARLHGPERAGAYHRALMALRGRLDGERALAQAEHVGLDRAALAAAAESSEVRHRVEEALRIGRSLGINATPSFVLGPDLYPGALTLAQKQALVARARA
;
A
#
# COMPACT_ATOMS: atom_id res chain seq x y z
N MET A 1 44.33 -37.35 -46.10
CA MET A 1 43.79 -37.21 -44.74
C MET A 1 43.78 -35.74 -44.36
N PRO A 2 42.64 -35.05 -44.37
CA PRO A 2 42.56 -33.67 -43.93
C PRO A 2 42.08 -33.57 -42.46
N ARG A 3 42.73 -32.71 -41.69
CA ARG A 3 42.49 -32.45 -40.26
C ARG A 3 41.27 -31.54 -40.11
N LEU A 4 40.27 -31.97 -39.31
CA LEU A 4 39.16 -31.14 -38.86
C LEU A 4 39.60 -30.14 -37.80
N THR A 5 39.43 -28.84 -38.09
CA THR A 5 39.60 -27.75 -37.12
C THR A 5 38.31 -27.56 -36.33
N ARG A 6 38.39 -27.69 -35.00
CA ARG A 6 37.31 -27.35 -34.06
C ARG A 6 37.17 -25.83 -34.01
N ARG A 7 36.01 -25.32 -34.50
CA ARG A 7 35.57 -23.94 -34.26
C ARG A 7 34.96 -23.87 -32.85
N ALA A 8 35.59 -23.22 -31.95
CA ALA A 8 35.06 -22.84 -30.63
C ALA A 8 34.06 -21.68 -30.84
N ALA A 9 32.77 -21.95 -30.60
CA ALA A 9 31.74 -20.94 -30.54
C ALA A 9 31.80 -20.29 -29.14
N ILE A 10 32.29 -19.05 -29.07
CA ILE A 10 32.24 -18.21 -27.87
C ILE A 10 30.83 -17.61 -27.82
N GLY A 11 29.96 -18.17 -26.98
CA GLY A 11 28.66 -17.58 -26.68
C GLY A 11 28.83 -16.33 -25.81
N PHE A 12 28.64 -15.15 -26.39
CA PHE A 12 28.49 -13.92 -25.63
C PHE A 12 27.12 -13.92 -24.94
N GLY A 13 27.10 -14.31 -23.67
CA GLY A 13 25.92 -14.13 -22.81
C GLY A 13 25.72 -12.64 -22.54
N LEU A 14 24.71 -12.04 -23.18
CA LEU A 14 24.25 -10.69 -22.87
C LEU A 14 23.53 -10.73 -21.51
N ALA A 15 24.26 -10.47 -20.43
CA ALA A 15 23.65 -10.23 -19.14
C ALA A 15 22.88 -8.89 -19.23
N LEU A 16 21.54 -8.96 -19.30
CA LEU A 16 20.69 -7.79 -19.07
C LEU A 16 20.91 -7.36 -17.61
N LEU A 17 21.82 -6.45 -17.39
CA LEU A 17 21.94 -5.73 -16.13
C LEU A 17 20.68 -4.86 -16.02
N ALA A 18 19.72 -5.27 -15.19
CA ALA A 18 18.63 -4.40 -14.77
C ALA A 18 19.28 -3.14 -14.16
N ARG A 19 19.15 -2.02 -14.85
CA ARG A 19 19.61 -0.72 -14.33
C ARG A 19 18.76 -0.41 -13.10
N PRO A 20 19.37 -0.06 -11.95
CA PRO A 20 18.59 0.49 -10.84
C PRO A 20 17.85 1.73 -11.35
N ALA A 21 16.58 1.90 -10.93
CA ALA A 21 15.83 3.11 -11.23
C ALA A 21 16.66 4.32 -10.74
N ARG A 22 16.90 5.28 -11.65
CA ARG A 22 17.64 6.50 -11.31
C ARG A 22 16.72 7.43 -10.53
N ALA A 23 17.28 8.27 -9.66
CA ALA A 23 16.56 9.35 -9.00
C ALA A 23 15.82 10.27 -9.99
N GLU A 24 16.28 10.33 -11.23
CA GLU A 24 15.71 11.06 -12.38
C GLU A 24 14.34 10.49 -12.83
N ASP A 25 13.98 9.24 -12.43
CA ASP A 25 12.72 8.59 -12.80
C ASP A 25 11.61 8.78 -11.74
N LEU A 26 11.88 9.53 -10.67
CA LEU A 26 10.89 9.83 -9.64
C LEU A 26 10.02 11.03 -10.06
N PRO A 27 8.69 10.98 -9.81
CA PRO A 27 7.86 12.15 -10.03
C PRO A 27 8.23 13.27 -9.05
N GLU A 28 7.97 14.51 -9.46
CA GLU A 28 8.16 15.67 -8.59
C GLU A 28 7.16 15.63 -7.43
N PRO A 29 7.61 15.81 -6.19
CA PRO A 29 6.72 15.82 -5.05
C PRO A 29 5.95 17.14 -4.93
N THR A 30 4.80 17.06 -4.27
CA THR A 30 4.09 18.22 -3.73
C THR A 30 4.40 18.32 -2.25
N PHE A 31 4.67 19.53 -1.76
CA PHE A 31 4.96 19.76 -0.33
C PHE A 31 3.71 19.57 0.53
N VAL A 32 3.88 18.86 1.65
CA VAL A 32 2.89 18.68 2.71
C VAL A 32 3.54 19.08 4.05
N PRO A 33 2.86 19.87 4.92
CA PRO A 33 3.34 20.13 6.27
C PRO A 33 3.62 18.84 7.03
N ILE A 34 4.76 18.79 7.70
CA ILE A 34 5.21 17.56 8.41
C ILE A 34 4.22 17.16 9.51
N GLU A 35 3.55 18.13 10.13
CA GLU A 35 2.55 17.89 11.17
C GLU A 35 1.34 17.10 10.65
N LEU A 36 0.96 17.31 9.38
CA LEU A 36 -0.12 16.57 8.75
C LEU A 36 0.30 15.11 8.41
N PHE A 37 1.56 14.92 8.05
CA PHE A 37 2.12 13.59 7.88
C PHE A 37 2.14 12.83 9.21
N GLU A 38 2.65 13.45 10.27
CA GLU A 38 2.67 12.87 11.63
C GLU A 38 1.25 12.54 12.12
N GLU A 39 0.29 13.46 11.96
CA GLU A 39 -1.13 13.21 12.26
C GLU A 39 -1.67 11.98 11.53
N ALA A 40 -1.33 11.81 10.25
CA ALA A 40 -1.77 10.67 9.45
C ALA A 40 -1.14 9.35 9.92
N LEU A 41 0.08 9.38 10.45
CA LEU A 41 0.76 8.20 10.99
C LEU A 41 0.19 7.74 12.34
N GLU A 42 -0.34 8.68 13.14
CA GLU A 42 -0.83 8.43 14.50
C GLU A 42 -2.34 8.19 14.57
N CYS A 43 -3.07 8.44 13.47
CA CYS A 43 -4.53 8.29 13.47
C CYS A 43 -4.94 6.81 13.69
N GLU A 44 -6.08 6.62 14.34
CA GLU A 44 -6.61 5.27 14.62
C GLU A 44 -6.92 4.45 13.38
N SER A 45 -7.21 5.12 12.26
CA SER A 45 -7.50 4.48 10.98
C SER A 45 -6.28 3.98 10.23
N ALA A 46 -5.07 4.38 10.63
CA ALA A 46 -3.82 3.93 10.03
C ALA A 46 -3.50 2.48 10.40
N VAL A 47 -3.06 1.71 9.41
CA VAL A 47 -2.59 0.34 9.59
C VAL A 47 -1.09 0.29 9.31
N ARG A 48 -0.29 0.16 10.36
CA ARG A 48 1.16 0.11 10.26
C ARG A 48 1.65 -1.31 10.04
N LEU A 49 2.49 -1.50 9.03
CA LEU A 49 3.09 -2.77 8.63
C LEU A 49 4.63 -2.63 8.59
N GLY A 50 5.33 -3.74 8.54
CA GLY A 50 6.80 -3.76 8.57
C GLY A 50 7.34 -3.42 9.96
N ASN A 51 8.43 -2.66 10.01
CA ASN A 51 9.07 -2.29 11.26
C ASN A 51 8.43 -1.02 11.87
N PRO A 52 7.72 -1.10 13.01
CA PRO A 52 7.12 0.09 13.62
C PRO A 52 8.14 1.13 14.09
N SER A 53 9.41 0.72 14.28
CA SER A 53 10.53 1.57 14.64
C SER A 53 11.49 1.79 13.46
N GLY A 54 11.02 1.54 12.23
CA GLY A 54 11.82 1.72 11.02
C GLY A 54 12.28 3.17 10.83
N ASP A 55 13.44 3.32 10.22
CA ASP A 55 14.08 4.62 9.99
C ASP A 55 13.38 5.46 8.90
N VAL A 56 12.67 4.81 7.99
CA VAL A 56 11.85 5.45 6.95
C VAL A 56 10.43 4.94 7.05
N THR A 57 9.47 5.86 6.94
CA THR A 57 8.05 5.52 6.87
C THR A 57 7.44 5.98 5.54
N ILE A 58 6.83 5.05 4.81
CA ILE A 58 5.96 5.35 3.67
C ILE A 58 4.51 5.32 4.15
N LEU A 59 3.78 6.40 3.92
CA LEU A 59 2.31 6.43 4.03
C LEU A 59 1.71 6.25 2.63
N GLU A 60 0.94 5.19 2.43
CA GLU A 60 0.11 5.01 1.23
C GLU A 60 -1.35 5.33 1.54
N VAL A 61 -1.89 6.33 0.86
CA VAL A 61 -3.32 6.66 0.89
C VAL A 61 -3.98 5.99 -0.30
N PHE A 62 -4.99 5.16 -0.04
CA PHE A 62 -5.55 4.26 -1.05
C PHE A 62 -7.08 4.09 -0.93
N ASP A 63 -7.67 3.52 -1.98
CA ASP A 63 -9.07 3.06 -2.01
C ASP A 63 -9.12 1.61 -2.54
N HIS A 64 -9.93 0.75 -1.91
CA HIS A 64 -10.05 -0.67 -2.28
C HIS A 64 -10.61 -0.88 -3.71
N ASN A 65 -11.34 0.07 -4.25
CA ASN A 65 -11.88 0.00 -5.61
C ASN A 65 -10.99 0.68 -6.67
N CYS A 66 -9.89 1.30 -6.25
CA CYS A 66 -8.93 1.90 -7.17
C CYS A 66 -8.09 0.82 -7.88
N PRO A 67 -8.10 0.75 -9.22
CA PRO A 67 -7.32 -0.25 -9.95
C PRO A 67 -5.81 -0.13 -9.73
N TRP A 68 -5.31 1.11 -9.64
CA TRP A 68 -3.90 1.39 -9.41
C TRP A 68 -3.45 1.05 -7.97
N CYS A 69 -4.36 1.19 -6.98
CA CYS A 69 -4.09 0.73 -5.62
C CYS A 69 -3.98 -0.80 -5.55
N ARG A 70 -4.79 -1.53 -6.32
CA ARG A 70 -4.68 -2.99 -6.43
C ARG A 70 -3.35 -3.41 -7.05
N HIS A 71 -2.86 -2.64 -8.00
CA HIS A 71 -1.53 -2.88 -8.56
C HIS A 71 -0.44 -2.58 -7.53
N SER A 72 -0.53 -1.44 -6.82
CA SER A 72 0.39 -1.04 -5.75
C SER A 72 0.50 -2.07 -4.63
N ALA A 73 -0.62 -2.69 -4.24
CA ALA A 73 -0.67 -3.67 -3.16
C ALA A 73 0.17 -4.94 -3.45
N GLN A 74 0.48 -5.23 -4.71
CA GLN A 74 1.36 -6.35 -5.08
C GLN A 74 2.83 -6.09 -4.70
N ASP A 75 3.22 -4.83 -4.60
CA ASP A 75 4.58 -4.43 -4.25
C ASP A 75 4.84 -4.50 -2.73
N LEU A 76 3.78 -4.53 -1.91
CA LEU A 76 3.89 -4.41 -0.45
C LEU A 76 4.73 -5.54 0.17
N ALA A 77 4.47 -6.78 -0.22
CA ALA A 77 5.19 -7.93 0.33
C ALA A 77 6.67 -7.94 -0.08
N PRO A 78 7.04 -7.79 -1.37
CA PRO A 78 8.45 -7.73 -1.76
C PRO A 78 9.18 -6.49 -1.20
N LEU A 79 8.50 -5.35 -1.04
CA LEU A 79 9.09 -4.15 -0.46
C LEU A 79 9.47 -4.37 1.00
N LEU A 80 8.54 -4.87 1.83
CA LEU A 80 8.78 -5.15 3.25
C LEU A 80 9.76 -6.32 3.47
N ALA A 81 9.76 -7.33 2.61
CA ALA A 81 10.71 -8.43 2.69
C ALA A 81 12.15 -8.00 2.30
N GLY A 82 12.26 -7.02 1.42
CA GLY A 82 13.55 -6.49 0.96
C GLY A 82 14.18 -5.46 1.89
N ASP A 83 13.42 -4.91 2.85
CA ASP A 83 13.88 -3.84 3.74
C ASP A 83 13.30 -4.01 5.16
N PRO A 84 14.06 -4.62 6.09
CA PRO A 84 13.61 -4.87 7.45
C PRO A 84 13.49 -3.61 8.33
N ASP A 85 14.06 -2.49 7.89
CA ASP A 85 14.01 -1.21 8.61
C ASP A 85 12.95 -0.25 8.05
N LEU A 86 12.11 -0.72 7.12
CA LEU A 86 11.01 0.05 6.56
C LEU A 86 9.74 -0.06 7.40
N SER A 87 9.14 1.08 7.72
CA SER A 87 7.75 1.21 8.19
C SER A 87 6.84 1.55 7.01
N TYR A 88 5.70 0.85 6.90
CA TYR A 88 4.72 1.12 5.85
C TYR A 88 3.33 1.29 6.46
N VAL A 89 2.73 2.45 6.23
CA VAL A 89 1.42 2.80 6.79
C VAL A 89 0.38 2.85 5.67
N LEU A 90 -0.70 2.11 5.86
CA LEU A 90 -1.85 2.08 4.96
C LEU A 90 -2.96 2.96 5.54
N LEU A 91 -3.41 3.97 4.81
CA LEU A 91 -4.55 4.81 5.14
C LEU A 91 -5.63 4.68 4.07
N CYS A 92 -6.72 3.99 4.39
CA CYS A 92 -7.83 3.79 3.47
C CYS A 92 -8.74 5.01 3.43
N THR A 93 -8.76 5.72 2.32
CA THR A 93 -9.66 6.84 2.06
C THR A 93 -10.68 6.44 0.97
N PRO A 94 -11.91 6.04 1.33
CA PRO A 94 -12.89 5.53 0.38
C PRO A 94 -13.55 6.66 -0.42
N ILE A 95 -12.83 7.20 -1.42
CA ILE A 95 -13.26 8.34 -2.24
C ILE A 95 -14.03 7.94 -3.51
N LEU A 96 -14.07 6.64 -3.85
CA LEU A 96 -14.71 6.13 -5.07
C LEU A 96 -16.17 5.69 -4.87
N GLY A 97 -16.83 6.17 -3.81
CA GLY A 97 -18.25 6.03 -3.57
C GLY A 97 -18.65 4.96 -2.56
N GLU A 98 -19.96 4.69 -2.47
CA GLU A 98 -20.57 3.86 -1.42
C GLU A 98 -19.98 2.44 -1.30
N ALA A 99 -19.61 1.81 -2.42
CA ALA A 99 -18.99 0.49 -2.36
C ALA A 99 -17.63 0.55 -1.63
N SER A 100 -16.80 1.57 -1.93
CA SER A 100 -15.54 1.79 -1.24
C SER A 100 -15.75 2.05 0.25
N LEU A 101 -16.78 2.83 0.59
CA LEU A 101 -17.15 3.11 1.97
C LEU A 101 -17.52 1.83 2.72
N GLY A 102 -18.36 0.97 2.14
CA GLY A 102 -18.72 -0.33 2.72
C GLY A 102 -17.51 -1.23 2.94
N ALA A 103 -16.64 -1.35 1.94
CA ALA A 103 -15.42 -2.14 2.04
C ALA A 103 -14.43 -1.58 3.09
N ALA A 104 -14.29 -0.26 3.17
CA ALA A 104 -13.43 0.41 4.16
C ALA A 104 -13.89 0.16 5.59
N ARG A 105 -15.22 0.19 5.85
CA ARG A 105 -15.77 -0.12 7.17
C ARG A 105 -15.42 -1.55 7.61
N VAL A 106 -15.56 -2.53 6.73
CA VAL A 106 -15.19 -3.92 7.05
C VAL A 106 -13.67 -4.03 7.27
N ALA A 107 -12.84 -3.39 6.46
CA ALA A 107 -11.39 -3.39 6.65
C ALA A 107 -10.97 -2.75 7.98
N GLN A 108 -11.60 -1.63 8.37
CA GLN A 108 -11.37 -0.99 9.67
C GLN A 108 -11.88 -1.84 10.84
N ALA A 109 -12.98 -2.59 10.67
CA ALA A 109 -13.43 -3.57 11.67
C ALA A 109 -12.38 -4.68 11.87
N VAL A 110 -11.76 -5.17 10.79
CA VAL A 110 -10.67 -6.16 10.89
C VAL A 110 -9.47 -5.56 11.62
N ALA A 111 -9.04 -4.34 11.28
CA ALA A 111 -7.90 -3.69 11.93
C ALA A 111 -8.14 -3.51 13.44
N ARG A 112 -9.35 -3.08 13.81
CA ARG A 112 -9.75 -2.87 15.20
C ARG A 112 -9.80 -4.18 16.02
N LEU A 113 -10.39 -5.23 15.47
CA LEU A 113 -10.62 -6.49 16.20
C LEU A 113 -9.41 -7.42 16.19
N HIS A 114 -8.55 -7.33 15.18
CA HIS A 114 -7.51 -8.33 14.94
C HIS A 114 -6.09 -7.74 14.81
N GLY A 115 -5.96 -6.42 14.87
CA GLY A 115 -4.67 -5.73 14.83
C GLY A 115 -4.04 -5.61 13.43
N PRO A 116 -2.88 -4.93 13.35
CA PRO A 116 -2.30 -4.50 12.07
C PRO A 116 -1.83 -5.64 11.18
N GLU A 117 -1.25 -6.71 11.74
CA GLU A 117 -0.78 -7.85 10.95
C GLU A 117 -1.93 -8.53 10.19
N ARG A 118 -3.04 -8.80 10.90
CA ARG A 118 -4.22 -9.41 10.30
C ARG A 118 -4.89 -8.46 9.31
N ALA A 119 -4.93 -7.16 9.61
CA ALA A 119 -5.43 -6.13 8.72
C ALA A 119 -4.60 -6.05 7.43
N GLY A 120 -3.27 -6.12 7.52
CA GLY A 120 -2.38 -6.16 6.35
C GLY A 120 -2.58 -7.41 5.48
N ALA A 121 -2.73 -8.58 6.10
CA ALA A 121 -3.06 -9.81 5.38
C ALA A 121 -4.42 -9.72 4.69
N TYR A 122 -5.41 -9.17 5.37
CA TYR A 122 -6.74 -8.95 4.84
C TYR A 122 -6.77 -7.90 3.72
N HIS A 123 -6.02 -6.80 3.86
CA HIS A 123 -5.83 -5.82 2.79
C HIS A 123 -5.33 -6.48 1.49
N ARG A 124 -4.28 -7.30 1.57
CA ARG A 124 -3.77 -8.02 0.39
C ARG A 124 -4.83 -8.94 -0.22
N ALA A 125 -5.61 -9.63 0.62
CA ALA A 125 -6.68 -10.52 0.16
C ALA A 125 -7.80 -9.73 -0.55
N LEU A 126 -8.21 -8.56 -0.05
CA LEU A 126 -9.17 -7.68 -0.70
C LEU A 126 -8.66 -7.13 -2.03
N MET A 127 -7.39 -6.68 -2.07
CA MET A 127 -6.78 -6.11 -3.26
C MET A 127 -6.56 -7.13 -4.39
N ALA A 128 -6.50 -8.42 -4.07
CA ALA A 128 -6.44 -9.50 -5.06
C ALA A 128 -7.79 -9.77 -5.75
N LEU A 129 -8.90 -9.30 -5.19
CA LEU A 129 -10.23 -9.50 -5.78
C LEU A 129 -10.42 -8.64 -7.03
N ARG A 130 -11.09 -9.21 -8.03
CA ARG A 130 -11.45 -8.49 -9.26
C ARG A 130 -12.86 -7.89 -9.15
N GLY A 131 -13.10 -6.80 -9.87
CA GLY A 131 -14.41 -6.15 -9.93
C GLY A 131 -14.66 -5.21 -8.74
N ARG A 132 -15.91 -4.73 -8.64
CA ARG A 132 -16.31 -3.80 -7.59
C ARG A 132 -16.34 -4.50 -6.24
N LEU A 133 -15.75 -3.89 -5.24
CA LEU A 133 -15.68 -4.36 -3.86
C LEU A 133 -16.58 -3.48 -2.99
N ASP A 134 -17.61 -4.07 -2.42
CA ASP A 134 -18.50 -3.45 -1.44
C ASP A 134 -18.40 -4.15 -0.08
N GLY A 135 -19.20 -3.74 0.90
CA GLY A 135 -19.17 -4.30 2.25
C GLY A 135 -19.51 -5.80 2.28
N GLU A 136 -20.48 -6.24 1.46
CA GLU A 136 -20.87 -7.66 1.40
C GLU A 136 -19.74 -8.55 0.86
N ARG A 137 -19.09 -8.12 -0.21
CA ARG A 137 -17.94 -8.84 -0.76
C ARG A 137 -16.73 -8.80 0.16
N ALA A 138 -16.54 -7.69 0.89
CA ALA A 138 -15.50 -7.60 1.91
C ALA A 138 -15.78 -8.59 3.06
N LEU A 139 -17.01 -8.68 3.56
CA LEU A 139 -17.40 -9.68 4.57
C LEU A 139 -17.22 -11.12 4.08
N ALA A 140 -17.62 -11.41 2.84
CA ALA A 140 -17.42 -12.74 2.24
C ALA A 140 -15.93 -13.11 2.14
N GLN A 141 -15.05 -12.15 1.80
CA GLN A 141 -13.61 -12.37 1.79
C GLN A 141 -13.05 -12.55 3.19
N ALA A 142 -13.59 -11.86 4.21
CA ALA A 142 -13.19 -12.04 5.60
C ALA A 142 -13.49 -13.47 6.08
N GLU A 143 -14.68 -13.97 5.79
CA GLU A 143 -15.07 -15.35 6.08
C GLU A 143 -14.16 -16.37 5.34
N HIS A 144 -13.85 -16.12 4.07
CA HIS A 144 -12.94 -16.95 3.27
C HIS A 144 -11.54 -17.06 3.87
N VAL A 145 -11.05 -16.01 4.54
CA VAL A 145 -9.74 -16.00 5.22
C VAL A 145 -9.83 -16.38 6.71
N GLY A 146 -10.95 -16.93 7.14
CA GLY A 146 -11.16 -17.49 8.46
C GLY A 146 -11.47 -16.47 9.57
N LEU A 147 -12.02 -15.30 9.21
CA LEU A 147 -12.49 -14.30 10.17
C LEU A 147 -13.99 -14.45 10.42
N ASP A 148 -14.44 -14.07 11.61
CA ASP A 148 -15.85 -14.12 12.00
C ASP A 148 -16.65 -13.03 11.27
N ARG A 149 -17.42 -13.45 10.26
CA ARG A 149 -18.27 -12.56 9.45
C ARG A 149 -19.30 -11.80 10.31
N ALA A 150 -19.92 -12.46 11.29
CA ALA A 150 -20.98 -11.84 12.09
C ALA A 150 -20.40 -10.76 13.01
N ALA A 151 -19.29 -11.05 13.68
CA ALA A 151 -18.58 -10.08 14.51
C ALA A 151 -18.09 -8.88 13.69
N LEU A 152 -17.56 -9.10 12.47
CA LEU A 152 -17.10 -8.04 11.59
C LEU A 152 -18.26 -7.20 11.04
N ALA A 153 -19.38 -7.80 10.67
CA ALA A 153 -20.58 -7.07 10.23
C ALA A 153 -21.08 -6.13 11.33
N ALA A 154 -21.19 -6.63 12.57
CA ALA A 154 -21.58 -5.82 13.72
C ALA A 154 -20.58 -4.68 14.00
N ALA A 155 -19.27 -4.96 13.95
CA ALA A 155 -18.22 -3.97 14.17
C ALA A 155 -18.21 -2.90 13.05
N ALA A 156 -18.40 -3.28 11.79
CA ALA A 156 -18.43 -2.35 10.65
C ALA A 156 -19.55 -1.30 10.75
N GLU A 157 -20.64 -1.62 11.44
CA GLU A 157 -21.76 -0.70 11.70
C GLU A 157 -21.61 0.09 13.01
N SER A 158 -20.55 -0.13 13.79
CA SER A 158 -20.30 0.61 15.03
C SER A 158 -19.98 2.09 14.77
N SER A 159 -20.27 2.96 15.75
CA SER A 159 -19.89 4.38 15.69
C SER A 159 -18.37 4.55 15.64
N GLU A 160 -17.64 3.69 16.32
CA GLU A 160 -16.17 3.71 16.36
C GLU A 160 -15.56 3.44 14.96
N VAL A 161 -16.02 2.40 14.25
CA VAL A 161 -15.53 2.13 12.89
C VAL A 161 -15.95 3.23 11.91
N ARG A 162 -17.16 3.80 12.06
CA ARG A 162 -17.55 4.96 11.25
C ARG A 162 -16.64 6.15 11.48
N HIS A 163 -16.33 6.46 12.76
CA HIS A 163 -15.42 7.54 13.12
C HIS A 163 -14.03 7.35 12.49
N ARG A 164 -13.46 6.13 12.55
CA ARG A 164 -12.16 5.81 11.92
C ARG A 164 -12.17 6.07 10.41
N VAL A 165 -13.23 5.71 9.71
CA VAL A 165 -13.34 5.97 8.26
C VAL A 165 -13.50 7.45 7.96
N GLU A 166 -14.28 8.19 8.76
CA GLU A 166 -14.44 9.65 8.64
C GLU A 166 -13.13 10.38 8.93
N GLU A 167 -12.37 9.93 9.94
CA GLU A 167 -11.02 10.42 10.25
C GLU A 167 -10.08 10.25 9.07
N ALA A 168 -10.02 9.06 8.47
CA ALA A 168 -9.18 8.79 7.30
C ALA A 168 -9.53 9.72 6.12
N LEU A 169 -10.83 9.94 5.87
CA LEU A 169 -11.28 10.87 4.83
C LEU A 169 -10.91 12.31 5.15
N ARG A 170 -11.00 12.73 6.41
CA ARG A 170 -10.59 14.08 6.85
C ARG A 170 -9.09 14.27 6.65
N ILE A 171 -8.28 13.34 7.11
CA ILE A 171 -6.81 13.37 6.97
C ILE A 171 -6.41 13.40 5.50
N GLY A 172 -6.97 12.53 4.65
CA GLY A 172 -6.70 12.55 3.22
C GLY A 172 -6.96 13.91 2.59
N ARG A 173 -8.06 14.58 2.97
CA ARG A 173 -8.36 15.97 2.52
C ARG A 173 -7.36 16.98 3.05
N SER A 174 -6.97 16.90 4.32
CA SER A 174 -5.98 17.82 4.92
C SER A 174 -4.61 17.70 4.25
N LEU A 175 -4.23 16.49 3.84
CA LEU A 175 -3.03 16.23 3.04
C LEU A 175 -3.15 16.70 1.58
N GLY A 176 -4.31 17.22 1.15
CA GLY A 176 -4.55 17.63 -0.24
C GLY A 176 -4.73 16.46 -1.22
N ILE A 177 -4.98 15.25 -0.71
CA ILE A 177 -5.09 14.04 -1.54
C ILE A 177 -6.48 13.96 -2.16
N ASN A 178 -6.52 14.00 -3.48
CA ASN A 178 -7.73 13.91 -4.31
C ASN A 178 -7.71 12.72 -5.29
N ALA A 179 -6.63 11.95 -5.30
CA ALA A 179 -6.45 10.76 -6.13
C ALA A 179 -5.75 9.65 -5.34
N THR A 180 -6.01 8.39 -5.72
CA THR A 180 -5.38 7.21 -5.12
C THR A 180 -4.76 6.32 -6.20
N PRO A 181 -3.65 5.62 -5.90
CA PRO A 181 -2.88 5.76 -4.67
C PRO A 181 -2.15 7.10 -4.61
N SER A 182 -1.82 7.56 -3.41
CA SER A 182 -0.87 8.65 -3.18
C SER A 182 0.09 8.22 -2.07
N PHE A 183 1.34 8.63 -2.18
CA PHE A 183 2.40 8.25 -1.24
C PHE A 183 2.98 9.48 -0.57
N VAL A 184 3.19 9.40 0.74
CA VAL A 184 3.81 10.49 1.51
C VAL A 184 5.00 9.95 2.27
N LEU A 185 6.14 10.66 2.18
CA LEU A 185 7.37 10.40 2.93
C LEU A 185 7.87 11.72 3.50
N GLY A 186 7.75 11.89 4.81
CA GLY A 186 8.04 13.20 5.43
C GLY A 186 7.19 14.31 4.78
N PRO A 187 7.80 15.40 4.28
CA PRO A 187 7.09 16.51 3.66
C PRO A 187 6.73 16.28 2.18
N ASP A 188 7.12 15.15 1.59
CA ASP A 188 6.99 14.88 0.16
C ASP A 188 5.77 14.02 -0.15
N LEU A 189 4.79 14.57 -0.86
CA LEU A 189 3.61 13.87 -1.39
C LEU A 189 3.79 13.57 -2.88
N TYR A 190 3.63 12.30 -3.25
CA TYR A 190 3.67 11.78 -4.62
C TYR A 190 2.27 11.29 -5.00
N PRO A 191 1.48 12.05 -5.77
CA PRO A 191 0.18 11.61 -6.23
C PRO A 191 0.33 10.61 -7.39
N GLY A 192 -0.50 9.57 -7.39
CA GLY A 192 -0.53 8.55 -8.41
C GLY A 192 0.29 7.30 -8.08
N ALA A 193 0.26 6.33 -9.01
CA ALA A 193 0.92 5.05 -8.81
C ALA A 193 2.44 5.17 -8.95
N LEU A 194 3.16 4.54 -8.02
CA LEU A 194 4.60 4.33 -8.07
C LEU A 194 4.90 2.86 -8.33
N THR A 195 5.93 2.59 -9.13
CA THR A 195 6.48 1.25 -9.30
C THR A 195 7.25 0.80 -8.05
N LEU A 196 7.48 -0.50 -7.89
CA LEU A 196 8.31 -1.03 -6.81
C LEU A 196 9.70 -0.36 -6.79
N ALA A 197 10.33 -0.21 -7.96
CA ALA A 197 11.65 0.43 -8.08
C ALA A 197 11.62 1.90 -7.64
N GLN A 198 10.55 2.65 -7.96
CA GLN A 198 10.38 4.03 -7.51
C GLN A 198 10.18 4.10 -5.99
N LYS A 199 9.36 3.21 -5.39
CA LYS A 199 9.22 3.14 -3.93
C LYS A 199 10.55 2.86 -3.23
N GLN A 200 11.34 1.92 -3.75
CA GLN A 200 12.69 1.62 -3.25
C GLN A 200 13.64 2.82 -3.40
N ALA A 201 13.58 3.53 -4.52
CA ALA A 201 14.39 4.73 -4.75
C ALA A 201 14.01 5.87 -3.79
N LEU A 202 12.70 6.04 -3.46
CA LEU A 202 12.26 7.00 -2.46
C LEU A 202 12.80 6.68 -1.07
N VAL A 203 12.76 5.41 -0.66
CA VAL A 203 13.34 4.97 0.62
C VAL A 203 14.85 5.23 0.66
N ALA A 204 15.57 4.86 -0.40
CA ALA A 204 17.01 5.12 -0.49
C ALA A 204 17.34 6.62 -0.43
N ARG A 205 16.52 7.48 -1.08
CA ARG A 205 16.67 8.94 -1.03
C ARG A 205 16.41 9.50 0.37
N ALA A 206 15.44 8.98 1.09
CA ALA A 206 15.13 9.43 2.46
C ALA A 206 16.22 9.08 3.47
N ARG A 207 17.09 8.11 3.16
CA ARG A 207 18.25 7.70 3.98
C ARG A 207 19.56 8.43 3.63
N ALA A 208 19.61 9.18 2.53
CA ALA A 208 20.83 9.84 2.04
C ALA A 208 21.03 11.21 2.66
#